data_241a18cfc91fb567e27ed251ac3fb48f
#
_entry.id   241a18cfc91fb567e27ed251ac3fb48f
#
_cell.length_a   1.000
_cell.length_b   1.000
_cell.length_c   1.000
_cell.angle_alpha   90.00
_cell.angle_beta   90.00
_cell.angle_gamma   90.00
#
_symmetry.space_group_name_H-M   'P 1'
#
loop_
_entity.id
_entity.type
_entity.pdbx_description
1 polymer ?
#
loop_
_entity_poly.entity_id
_entity_poly.type
_entity_poly.pdbx_seq_one_letter_code
_entity_poly.pdbx_strand_id
1 'polypeptide(L)'
;MYLRNAIKEVFFELAEVLHKISNKQYSTRSMHLNSSIGQHVRHTLELFQSLINGYYEGIVNYDKRRRDVTIETDIIFAMCIMQDVLVDINKPSKTIVLETSLGLQNKTVAIESNFDRELVYNLEHAIHHMALIRVGINELTDIVVSEKFGVAPST
;
A
#
# COMPACT_ATOMS: atom_id res chain seq x y z
N MET A 1 7.63 5.31 -17.28
CA MET A 1 7.39 3.91 -17.73
C MET A 1 7.88 2.91 -16.68
N TYR A 2 9.15 2.88 -16.32
CA TYR A 2 9.71 1.89 -15.36
C TYR A 2 9.05 1.90 -13.98
N LEU A 3 8.80 3.07 -13.38
CA LEU A 3 8.20 3.17 -12.04
C LEU A 3 6.80 2.51 -11.97
N ARG A 4 5.92 2.79 -12.95
CA ARG A 4 4.57 2.20 -12.98
C ARG A 4 4.62 0.67 -13.19
N ASN A 5 5.58 0.20 -13.96
CA ASN A 5 5.81 -1.25 -14.13
C ASN A 5 6.27 -1.89 -12.82
N ALA A 6 7.19 -1.25 -12.07
CA ALA A 6 7.61 -1.75 -10.77
C ALA A 6 6.44 -1.84 -9.76
N ILE A 7 5.56 -0.84 -9.73
CA ILE A 7 4.34 -0.88 -8.91
C ILE A 7 3.43 -2.05 -9.34
N LYS A 8 3.28 -2.24 -10.65
CA LYS A 8 2.47 -3.34 -11.20
C LYS A 8 3.02 -4.71 -10.80
N GLU A 9 4.33 -4.90 -10.85
CA GLU A 9 5.00 -6.15 -10.45
C GLU A 9 4.77 -6.43 -8.95
N VAL A 10 4.96 -5.42 -8.09
CA VAL A 10 4.72 -5.55 -6.65
C VAL A 10 3.26 -5.89 -6.34
N PHE A 11 2.31 -5.24 -7.00
CA PHE A 11 0.90 -5.55 -6.82
C PHE A 11 0.53 -6.94 -7.36
N PHE A 12 1.17 -7.38 -8.45
CA PHE A 12 0.97 -8.72 -8.97
C PHE A 12 1.46 -9.78 -7.98
N GLU A 13 2.66 -9.63 -7.42
CA GLU A 13 3.19 -10.53 -6.39
C GLU A 13 2.26 -10.59 -5.16
N LEU A 14 1.76 -9.45 -4.71
CA LEU A 14 0.81 -9.40 -3.60
C LEU A 14 -0.49 -10.12 -3.95
N ALA A 15 -1.07 -9.86 -5.12
CA ALA A 15 -2.30 -10.50 -5.58
C ALA A 15 -2.15 -12.03 -5.69
N GLU A 16 -1.02 -12.54 -6.19
CA GLU A 16 -0.71 -13.97 -6.25
C GLU A 16 -0.77 -14.66 -4.88
N VAL A 17 -0.33 -13.98 -3.83
CA VAL A 17 -0.42 -14.49 -2.46
C VAL A 17 -1.85 -14.41 -1.94
N LEU A 18 -2.55 -13.30 -2.17
CA LEU A 18 -3.93 -13.12 -1.72
C LEU A 18 -4.91 -14.10 -2.36
N HIS A 19 -4.68 -14.52 -3.60
CA HIS A 19 -5.48 -15.56 -4.26
C HIS A 19 -5.42 -16.93 -3.57
N LYS A 20 -4.39 -17.18 -2.76
CA LYS A 20 -4.15 -18.48 -2.11
C LYS A 20 -4.71 -18.56 -0.69
N ILE A 21 -5.23 -17.47 -0.15
CA ILE A 21 -5.76 -17.40 1.20
C ILE A 21 -7.26 -17.11 1.21
N SER A 22 -7.93 -17.47 2.30
CA SER A 22 -9.34 -17.17 2.52
C SER A 22 -9.53 -15.78 3.12
N ASN A 23 -10.73 -15.20 3.00
CA ASN A 23 -11.09 -13.96 3.70
C ASN A 23 -10.93 -14.10 5.22
N LYS A 24 -11.13 -15.30 5.77
CA LYS A 24 -10.91 -15.57 7.20
C LYS A 24 -9.44 -15.40 7.56
N GLN A 25 -8.52 -16.02 6.82
CA GLN A 25 -7.07 -15.87 7.05
C GLN A 25 -6.63 -14.42 6.84
N TYR A 26 -7.17 -13.76 5.81
CA TYR A 26 -6.90 -12.37 5.46
C TYR A 26 -7.26 -11.37 6.57
N SER A 27 -8.41 -11.57 7.22
CA SER A 27 -8.94 -10.68 8.27
C SER A 27 -8.60 -11.13 9.71
N THR A 28 -8.00 -12.32 9.89
CA THR A 28 -7.61 -12.79 11.21
C THR A 28 -6.42 -12.00 11.74
N ARG A 29 -6.50 -11.57 13.00
CA ARG A 29 -5.41 -10.87 13.69
C ARG A 29 -4.24 -11.83 13.95
N SER A 30 -3.09 -11.50 13.41
CA SER A 30 -1.82 -12.17 13.71
C SER A 30 -1.32 -11.73 15.10
N MET A 31 -0.85 -12.67 15.89
CA MET A 31 -0.30 -12.39 17.21
C MET A 31 1.06 -11.68 17.10
N HIS A 32 1.85 -12.04 16.09
CA HIS A 32 3.17 -11.43 15.86
C HIS A 32 3.09 -10.00 15.33
N LEU A 33 2.08 -9.68 14.50
CA LEU A 33 1.89 -8.35 13.93
C LEU A 33 1.00 -7.44 14.78
N ASN A 34 0.18 -8.02 15.65
CA ASN A 34 -0.89 -7.32 16.35
C ASN A 34 -1.91 -6.63 15.41
N SER A 35 -1.98 -7.12 14.18
CA SER A 35 -2.84 -6.65 13.07
C SER A 35 -3.17 -7.82 12.15
N SER A 36 -4.04 -7.62 11.14
CA SER A 36 -4.32 -8.62 10.12
C SER A 36 -3.54 -8.35 8.83
N ILE A 37 -3.43 -9.38 7.97
CA ILE A 37 -2.90 -9.22 6.60
C ILE A 37 -3.70 -8.14 5.87
N GLY A 38 -5.03 -8.19 5.97
CA GLY A 38 -5.93 -7.22 5.35
C GLY A 38 -5.72 -5.79 5.80
N GLN A 39 -5.39 -5.57 7.07
CA GLN A 39 -5.06 -4.22 7.56
C GLN A 39 -3.80 -3.64 6.91
N HIS A 40 -2.78 -4.46 6.65
CA HIS A 40 -1.59 -4.04 5.93
C HIS A 40 -1.87 -3.77 4.44
N VAL A 41 -2.67 -4.62 3.79
CA VAL A 41 -3.12 -4.40 2.41
C VAL A 41 -3.94 -3.11 2.31
N ARG A 42 -4.94 -2.93 3.20
CA ARG A 42 -5.74 -1.70 3.24
C ARG A 42 -4.86 -0.47 3.37
N HIS A 43 -3.92 -0.48 4.32
CA HIS A 43 -3.02 0.66 4.54
C HIS A 43 -2.24 1.00 3.27
N THR A 44 -1.67 0.00 2.62
CA THR A 44 -0.93 0.19 1.35
C THR A 44 -1.81 0.82 0.28
N LEU A 45 -3.00 0.27 0.04
CA LEU A 45 -3.89 0.76 -1.02
C LEU A 45 -4.43 2.17 -0.74
N GLU A 46 -4.77 2.46 0.52
CA GLU A 46 -5.25 3.79 0.92
C GLU A 46 -4.20 4.89 0.75
N LEU A 47 -2.91 4.57 0.87
CA LEU A 47 -1.85 5.54 0.57
C LEU A 47 -1.82 5.89 -0.92
N PHE A 48 -1.88 4.89 -1.80
CA PHE A 48 -2.00 5.14 -3.25
C PHE A 48 -3.25 5.93 -3.60
N GLN A 49 -4.41 5.59 -3.02
CA GLN A 49 -5.66 6.32 -3.23
C GLN A 49 -5.54 7.78 -2.77
N SER A 50 -4.89 8.03 -1.63
CA SER A 50 -4.65 9.40 -1.14
C SER A 50 -3.80 10.21 -2.12
N LEU A 51 -2.76 9.61 -2.67
CA LEU A 51 -1.92 10.25 -3.69
C LEU A 51 -2.70 10.55 -4.98
N ILE A 52 -3.48 9.59 -5.47
CA ILE A 52 -4.29 9.72 -6.67
C ILE A 52 -5.34 10.82 -6.50
N ASN A 53 -6.03 10.85 -5.36
CA ASN A 53 -7.04 11.87 -5.06
C ASN A 53 -6.40 13.27 -4.93
N GLY A 54 -5.26 13.37 -4.27
CA GLY A 54 -4.53 14.62 -4.11
C GLY A 54 -3.89 15.15 -5.41
N TYR A 55 -3.77 14.31 -6.43
CA TYR A 55 -3.16 14.69 -7.70
C TYR A 55 -3.84 15.92 -8.34
N TYR A 56 -5.16 15.95 -8.35
CA TYR A 56 -5.92 17.04 -8.99
C TYR A 56 -5.83 18.34 -8.20
N GLU A 57 -5.89 18.25 -6.89
CA GLU A 57 -5.80 19.39 -5.98
C GLU A 57 -4.37 19.92 -5.84
N GLY A 58 -3.37 19.10 -6.17
CA GLY A 58 -1.96 19.44 -5.99
C GLY A 58 -1.48 19.34 -4.55
N ILE A 59 -2.26 18.74 -3.66
CA ILE A 59 -1.95 18.57 -2.23
C ILE A 59 -2.24 17.13 -1.83
N VAL A 60 -1.31 16.47 -1.15
CA VAL A 60 -1.45 15.13 -0.59
C VAL A 60 -1.26 15.17 0.91
N ASN A 61 -2.15 14.51 1.64
CA ASN A 61 -2.05 14.32 3.08
C ASN A 61 -2.44 12.88 3.43
N TYR A 62 -1.45 12.05 3.70
CA TYR A 62 -1.65 10.63 4.03
C TYR A 62 -2.29 10.42 5.41
N ASP A 63 -2.14 11.38 6.34
CA ASP A 63 -2.69 11.27 7.70
C ASP A 63 -4.22 11.35 7.70
N LYS A 64 -4.79 12.10 6.74
CA LYS A 64 -6.24 12.33 6.59
C LYS A 64 -6.95 11.27 5.74
N ARG A 65 -6.25 10.19 5.35
CA ARG A 65 -6.86 9.16 4.51
C ARG A 65 -8.08 8.52 5.17
N ARG A 66 -9.09 8.21 4.37
CA ARG A 66 -10.25 7.43 4.79
C ARG A 66 -9.82 5.98 5.03
N ARG A 67 -10.31 5.36 6.10
CA ARG A 67 -10.11 3.95 6.40
C ARG A 67 -11.34 3.16 5.99
N ASP A 68 -11.22 2.34 4.97
CA ASP A 68 -12.30 1.49 4.46
C ASP A 68 -12.09 0.04 4.93
N VAL A 69 -12.92 -0.36 5.90
CA VAL A 69 -12.87 -1.71 6.50
C VAL A 69 -13.16 -2.81 5.48
N THR A 70 -13.87 -2.53 4.38
CA THR A 70 -14.13 -3.51 3.33
C THR A 70 -12.85 -3.99 2.68
N ILE A 71 -11.86 -3.10 2.49
CA ILE A 71 -10.56 -3.46 1.92
C ILE A 71 -9.82 -4.50 2.80
N GLU A 72 -9.93 -4.41 4.12
CA GLU A 72 -9.21 -5.33 5.03
C GLU A 72 -9.93 -6.64 5.33
N THR A 73 -11.16 -6.80 4.84
CA THR A 73 -11.99 -7.97 5.14
C THR A 73 -12.40 -8.76 3.89
N ASP A 74 -12.31 -8.16 2.72
CA ASP A 74 -12.70 -8.76 1.44
C ASP A 74 -11.55 -8.66 0.42
N ILE A 75 -10.94 -9.82 0.13
CA ILE A 75 -9.81 -9.94 -0.82
C ILE A 75 -10.23 -9.50 -2.22
N ILE A 76 -11.41 -9.88 -2.69
CA ILE A 76 -11.87 -9.53 -4.05
C ILE A 76 -12.02 -8.02 -4.15
N PHE A 77 -12.61 -7.38 -3.14
CA PHE A 77 -12.72 -5.93 -3.11
C PHE A 77 -11.34 -5.25 -3.09
N ALA A 78 -10.41 -5.74 -2.27
CA ALA A 78 -9.04 -5.23 -2.25
C ALA A 78 -8.35 -5.34 -3.61
N MET A 79 -8.55 -6.45 -4.33
CA MET A 79 -8.00 -6.65 -5.67
C MET A 79 -8.63 -5.73 -6.72
N CYS A 80 -9.92 -5.41 -6.62
CA CYS A 80 -10.55 -4.38 -7.44
C CYS A 80 -9.89 -3.01 -7.21
N ILE A 81 -9.66 -2.63 -5.97
CA ILE A 81 -8.95 -1.38 -5.63
C ILE A 81 -7.51 -1.37 -6.18
N MET A 82 -6.80 -2.51 -6.13
CA MET A 82 -5.47 -2.62 -6.77
C MET A 82 -5.52 -2.31 -8.27
N GLN A 83 -6.53 -2.83 -8.98
CA GLN A 83 -6.70 -2.57 -10.42
C GLN A 83 -7.00 -1.09 -10.69
N ASP A 84 -7.87 -0.49 -9.91
CA ASP A 84 -8.20 0.93 -10.03
C ASP A 84 -6.93 1.79 -9.82
N VAL A 85 -6.14 1.49 -8.79
CA VAL A 85 -4.86 2.17 -8.55
C VAL A 85 -3.92 2.03 -9.75
N LEU A 86 -3.77 0.82 -10.32
CA LEU A 86 -2.89 0.59 -11.48
C LEU A 86 -3.32 1.37 -12.73
N VAL A 87 -4.61 1.61 -12.91
CA VAL A 87 -5.13 2.48 -13.97
C VAL A 87 -4.81 3.94 -13.65
N ASP A 88 -5.09 4.37 -12.43
CA ASP A 88 -5.08 5.76 -12.02
C ASP A 88 -3.68 6.35 -11.80
N ILE A 89 -2.65 5.54 -11.56
CA ILE A 89 -1.27 6.02 -11.48
C ILE A 89 -0.67 6.39 -12.84
N ASN A 90 -1.34 6.08 -13.96
CA ASN A 90 -0.89 6.42 -15.31
C ASN A 90 -1.17 7.88 -15.66
N LYS A 91 -0.60 8.78 -14.87
CA LYS A 91 -0.67 10.24 -15.03
C LYS A 91 0.73 10.82 -15.19
N PRO A 92 0.90 11.95 -15.90
CA PRO A 92 2.18 12.64 -15.95
C PRO A 92 2.61 13.15 -14.57
N SER A 93 3.92 13.19 -14.33
CA SER A 93 4.42 13.80 -13.10
C SER A 93 4.16 15.31 -13.09
N LYS A 94 3.78 15.83 -11.95
CA LYS A 94 3.63 17.27 -11.68
C LYS A 94 4.02 17.57 -10.24
N THR A 95 4.32 18.81 -9.95
CA THR A 95 4.54 19.30 -8.59
C THR A 95 3.27 19.13 -7.75
N ILE A 96 3.44 18.62 -6.54
CA ILE A 96 2.41 18.51 -5.50
C ILE A 96 3.01 18.91 -4.16
N VAL A 97 2.18 19.34 -3.24
CA VAL A 97 2.59 19.63 -1.86
C VAL A 97 2.20 18.47 -0.96
N LEU A 98 3.17 17.94 -0.24
CA LEU A 98 2.93 16.96 0.81
C LEU A 98 2.68 17.68 2.13
N GLU A 99 1.51 17.50 2.71
CA GLU A 99 1.19 17.91 4.08
C GLU A 99 1.29 16.71 5.03
N THR A 100 2.03 16.86 6.10
CA THR A 100 2.19 15.81 7.12
C THR A 100 2.38 16.40 8.50
N SER A 101 1.95 15.70 9.55
CA SER A 101 2.04 16.17 10.93
C SER A 101 3.36 15.81 11.62
N LEU A 102 4.14 14.87 11.11
CA LEU A 102 5.38 14.33 11.71
C LEU A 102 5.24 13.90 13.18
N GLY A 103 4.03 13.76 13.69
CA GLY A 103 3.77 13.38 15.08
C GLY A 103 4.18 14.40 16.15
N LEU A 104 4.64 15.59 15.76
CA LEU A 104 5.13 16.62 16.66
C LEU A 104 4.07 17.71 16.92
N GLN A 105 3.46 17.70 18.11
CA GLN A 105 2.61 18.79 18.64
C GLN A 105 1.51 19.30 17.71
N ASN A 106 0.85 18.45 16.95
CA ASN A 106 -0.23 18.81 16.01
C ASN A 106 0.16 19.87 14.95
N LYS A 107 1.44 20.03 14.66
CA LYS A 107 1.91 20.94 13.62
C LYS A 107 1.95 20.22 12.29
N THR A 108 1.28 20.78 11.31
CA THR A 108 1.37 20.33 9.91
C THR A 108 2.53 21.04 9.23
N VAL A 109 3.35 20.27 8.54
CA VAL A 109 4.44 20.75 7.69
C VAL A 109 4.03 20.55 6.23
N ALA A 110 4.27 21.55 5.39
CA ALA A 110 4.06 21.48 3.95
C ALA A 110 5.42 21.38 3.25
N ILE A 111 5.59 20.34 2.44
CA ILE A 111 6.85 20.05 1.74
C ILE A 111 6.56 19.97 0.25
N GLU A 112 7.35 20.67 -0.57
CA GLU A 112 7.27 20.52 -2.02
C GLU A 112 7.75 19.13 -2.46
N SER A 113 6.94 18.46 -3.27
CA SER A 113 7.19 17.15 -3.82
C SER A 113 6.68 17.07 -5.26
N ASN A 114 6.66 15.90 -5.85
CA ASN A 114 6.06 15.64 -7.15
C ASN A 114 5.42 14.25 -7.18
N PHE A 115 4.54 14.04 -8.15
CA PHE A 115 3.77 12.81 -8.24
C PHE A 115 4.64 11.55 -8.35
N ASP A 116 5.70 11.57 -9.16
CA ASP A 116 6.59 10.42 -9.30
C ASP A 116 7.38 10.12 -8.02
N ARG A 117 7.83 11.16 -7.29
CA ARG A 117 8.49 10.99 -5.99
C ARG A 117 7.55 10.34 -4.96
N GLU A 118 6.31 10.77 -4.95
CA GLU A 118 5.29 10.18 -4.06
C GLU A 118 4.90 8.75 -4.47
N LEU A 119 4.92 8.43 -5.78
CA LEU A 119 4.76 7.05 -6.24
C LEU A 119 5.92 6.15 -5.77
N VAL A 120 7.16 6.65 -5.78
CA VAL A 120 8.32 5.91 -5.22
C VAL A 120 8.13 5.66 -3.74
N TYR A 121 7.73 6.67 -2.97
CA TYR A 121 7.44 6.51 -1.54
C TYR A 121 6.37 5.44 -1.29
N ASN A 122 5.26 5.48 -2.03
CA ASN A 122 4.19 4.49 -1.91
C ASN A 122 4.66 3.08 -2.29
N LEU A 123 5.52 2.94 -3.30
CA LEU A 123 6.10 1.65 -3.71
C LEU A 123 7.01 1.08 -2.61
N GLU A 124 7.93 1.88 -2.08
CA GLU A 124 8.81 1.47 -0.99
C GLU A 124 8.01 1.08 0.26
N HIS A 125 6.96 1.84 0.57
CA HIS A 125 6.06 1.57 1.67
C HIS A 125 5.24 0.28 1.45
N ALA A 126 4.80 0.01 0.22
CA ALA A 126 4.14 -1.25 -0.14
C ALA A 126 5.06 -2.45 0.09
N ILE A 127 6.32 -2.38 -0.35
CA ILE A 127 7.31 -3.44 -0.13
C ILE A 127 7.56 -3.66 1.37
N HIS A 128 7.65 -2.59 2.16
CA HIS A 128 7.76 -2.67 3.61
C HIS A 128 6.57 -3.41 4.24
N HIS A 129 5.34 -3.07 3.83
CA HIS A 129 4.15 -3.76 4.30
C HIS A 129 4.05 -5.20 3.82
N MET A 130 4.57 -5.53 2.63
CA MET A 130 4.66 -6.93 2.18
C MET A 130 5.58 -7.77 3.08
N ALA A 131 6.66 -7.20 3.62
CA ALA A 131 7.48 -7.89 4.60
C ALA A 131 6.69 -8.23 5.88
N LEU A 132 5.83 -7.32 6.34
CA LEU A 132 4.92 -7.58 7.45
C LEU A 132 3.84 -8.60 7.09
N ILE A 133 3.25 -8.51 5.90
CA ILE A 133 2.30 -9.50 5.37
C ILE A 133 2.92 -10.90 5.35
N ARG A 134 4.20 -11.04 4.97
CA ARG A 134 4.93 -12.31 5.04
C ARG A 134 4.89 -12.93 6.44
N VAL A 135 5.07 -12.14 7.49
CA VAL A 135 4.98 -12.63 8.87
C VAL A 135 3.58 -13.17 9.16
N GLY A 136 2.53 -12.45 8.75
CA GLY A 136 1.14 -12.91 8.89
C GLY A 136 0.85 -14.19 8.08
N ILE A 137 1.34 -14.28 6.85
CA ILE A 137 1.20 -15.48 6.00
C ILE A 137 1.85 -16.69 6.66
N ASN A 138 3.07 -16.54 7.17
CA ASN A 138 3.80 -17.63 7.83
C ASN A 138 3.12 -18.10 9.12
N GLU A 139 2.45 -17.21 9.84
CA GLU A 139 1.73 -17.56 11.07
C GLU A 139 0.37 -18.20 10.81
N LEU A 140 -0.39 -17.67 9.85
CA LEU A 140 -1.80 -17.98 9.66
C LEU A 140 -2.10 -19.00 8.56
N THR A 141 -1.07 -19.38 7.77
CA THR A 141 -1.22 -20.24 6.60
C THR A 141 -0.01 -21.18 6.42
N ASP A 142 -0.17 -22.22 5.57
CA ASP A 142 0.92 -23.11 5.15
C ASP A 142 1.54 -22.66 3.81
N ILE A 143 1.22 -21.44 3.35
CA ILE A 143 1.71 -20.94 2.06
C ILE A 143 3.15 -20.48 2.20
N VAL A 144 4.00 -20.95 1.27
CA VAL A 144 5.37 -20.47 1.12
C VAL A 144 5.39 -19.35 0.09
N VAL A 145 5.81 -18.17 0.50
CA VAL A 145 6.01 -17.01 -0.40
C VAL A 145 7.44 -16.98 -0.93
N SER A 146 7.66 -16.32 -2.06
CA SER A 146 8.98 -16.10 -2.65
C SER A 146 9.94 -15.45 -1.63
N GLU A 147 11.23 -15.81 -1.68
CA GLU A 147 12.26 -15.17 -0.84
C GLU A 147 12.35 -13.66 -1.07
N LYS A 148 12.00 -13.19 -2.27
CA LYS A 148 11.99 -11.78 -2.64
C LYS A 148 10.75 -11.00 -2.19
N PHE A 149 9.68 -11.70 -1.79
CA PHE A 149 8.43 -11.07 -1.36
C PHE A 149 8.68 -10.14 -0.16
N GLY A 150 8.42 -8.85 -0.31
CA GLY A 150 8.65 -7.85 0.72
C GLY A 150 10.12 -7.53 1.00
N VAL A 151 11.02 -7.81 0.06
CA VAL A 151 12.44 -7.44 0.15
C VAL A 151 12.73 -6.27 -0.78
N ALA A 152 13.28 -5.21 -0.22
CA ALA A 152 13.63 -4.04 -1.01
C ALA A 152 14.76 -4.35 -2.00
N PRO A 153 14.72 -3.79 -3.23
CA PRO A 153 15.78 -4.02 -4.24
C PRO A 153 17.18 -3.59 -3.80
N SER A 154 17.25 -2.69 -2.80
CA SER A 154 18.51 -2.20 -2.22
C SER A 154 19.08 -3.07 -1.11
N THR A 155 18.38 -4.15 -0.73
CA THR A 155 18.84 -5.12 0.26
C THR A 155 19.73 -6.17 -0.39
#